data_e0e635ec69610a487aa81905e0483c2a
#
_entry.id   e0e635ec69610a487aa81905e0483c2a
#
_cell.length_a   1.000
_cell.length_b   1.000
_cell.length_c   1.000
_cell.angle_alpha   90.00
_cell.angle_beta   90.00
_cell.angle_gamma   90.00
#
_symmetry.space_group_name_H-M   'P 1'
#
loop_
_entity.id
_entity.type
_entity.pdbx_description
1 polymer ?
#
loop_
_entity_poly.entity_id
_entity_poly.type
_entity_poly.pdbx_seq_one_letter_code
_entity_poly.pdbx_strand_id
1 'polypeptide(L)'
;MDKSMTLKLNDPSLIKSQAYINGQWVDADSGETLAVTNPATGEVLTQVAKCGTAETRRMIEAAETAQKAWAKTTAKERAAVLRNWFNLMMENQEDLAQLLTA
;
A
#
# COMPACT_ATOMS: atom_id res chain seq x y z
N MET A 1 16.24 18.63 4.09
CA MET A 1 15.54 17.94 5.18
C MET A 1 14.55 16.94 4.61
N ASP A 2 14.58 15.76 5.11
CA ASP A 2 13.66 14.72 4.68
C ASP A 2 12.26 15.00 5.20
N LYS A 3 11.29 15.13 4.28
CA LYS A 3 9.90 15.43 4.61
C LYS A 3 9.20 14.27 5.32
N SER A 4 9.70 13.04 5.14
CA SER A 4 9.16 11.88 5.83
C SER A 4 9.34 11.98 7.35
N MET A 5 10.20 12.88 7.82
CA MET A 5 10.38 13.11 9.25
C MET A 5 9.17 13.71 9.94
N THR A 6 8.21 14.26 9.18
CA THR A 6 6.92 14.69 9.74
C THR A 6 6.05 13.50 10.13
N LEU A 7 6.34 12.33 9.56
CA LEU A 7 5.70 11.06 9.88
C LEU A 7 6.65 10.25 10.77
N LYS A 8 6.44 10.30 12.08
CA LYS A 8 7.28 9.59 13.04
C LYS A 8 6.66 8.25 13.37
N LEU A 9 6.97 7.25 12.57
CA LEU A 9 6.47 5.90 12.75
C LEU A 9 7.44 5.06 13.56
N ASN A 10 6.91 4.11 14.32
CA ASN A 10 7.71 3.07 14.97
C ASN A 10 8.37 2.17 13.94
N ASP A 11 7.66 1.90 12.86
CA ASP A 11 8.17 1.12 11.72
C ASP A 11 8.12 1.95 10.44
N PRO A 12 9.19 2.69 10.09
CA PRO A 12 9.20 3.51 8.88
C PRO A 12 9.03 2.73 7.58
N SER A 13 9.24 1.42 7.60
CA SER A 13 9.05 0.59 6.41
C SER A 13 7.59 0.50 5.97
N LEU A 14 6.65 0.93 6.81
CA LEU A 14 5.24 1.00 6.46
C LEU A 14 4.92 2.14 5.49
N ILE A 15 5.84 3.10 5.34
CA ILE A 15 5.68 4.16 4.34
C ILE A 15 6.09 3.59 2.99
N LYS A 16 5.12 3.47 2.08
CA LYS A 16 5.34 2.89 0.76
C LYS A 16 5.20 3.96 -0.32
N SER A 17 6.11 3.93 -1.28
CA SER A 17 6.13 4.86 -2.41
C SER A 17 5.85 4.18 -3.75
N GLN A 18 5.77 2.87 -3.77
CA GLN A 18 5.56 2.07 -4.97
C GLN A 18 4.17 1.45 -4.99
N ALA A 19 3.71 1.06 -6.17
CA ALA A 19 2.48 0.29 -6.31
C ALA A 19 2.73 -1.18 -5.97
N TYR A 20 1.74 -1.83 -5.38
CA TYR A 20 1.81 -3.24 -5.07
C TYR A 20 1.02 -4.03 -6.10
N ILE A 21 1.73 -4.75 -6.98
CA ILE A 21 1.12 -5.50 -8.08
C ILE A 21 1.70 -6.91 -8.10
N ASN A 22 0.82 -7.90 -8.09
CA ASN A 22 1.20 -9.31 -8.16
C ASN A 22 2.27 -9.70 -7.13
N GLY A 23 2.07 -9.30 -5.89
CA GLY A 23 2.97 -9.63 -4.79
C GLY A 23 4.28 -8.85 -4.76
N GLN A 24 4.43 -7.83 -5.60
CA GLN A 24 5.67 -7.06 -5.69
C GLN A 24 5.40 -5.55 -5.62
N TRP A 25 6.34 -4.82 -5.02
CA TRP A 25 6.32 -3.36 -5.02
C TRP A 25 7.05 -2.88 -6.27
N VAL A 26 6.36 -2.09 -7.11
CA VAL A 26 6.88 -1.67 -8.41
C VAL A 26 6.68 -0.18 -8.64
N ASP A 27 7.60 0.42 -9.41
CA ASP A 27 7.46 1.79 -9.88
C ASP A 27 6.49 1.84 -11.07
N ALA A 28 6.03 3.04 -11.41
CA ALA A 28 5.32 3.26 -12.66
C ALA A 28 6.24 2.96 -13.84
N ASP A 29 5.70 2.44 -14.95
CA ASP A 29 6.48 2.13 -16.15
C ASP A 29 7.21 3.37 -16.67
N SER A 30 6.58 4.54 -16.57
CA SER A 30 7.18 5.82 -16.98
C SER A 30 8.24 6.32 -15.99
N GLY A 31 8.30 5.76 -14.78
CA GLY A 31 9.12 6.28 -13.69
C GLY A 31 8.56 7.53 -13.04
N GLU A 32 7.39 8.01 -13.49
CA GLU A 32 6.79 9.21 -12.93
C GLU A 32 6.26 8.98 -11.52
N THR A 33 6.34 10.05 -10.73
CA THR A 33 5.80 10.07 -9.38
C THR A 33 4.91 11.29 -9.18
N LEU A 34 4.10 11.23 -8.13
CA LEU A 34 3.36 12.40 -7.69
C LEU A 34 3.58 12.62 -6.20
N ALA A 35 3.51 13.89 -5.81
CA ALA A 35 3.71 14.26 -4.42
C ALA A 35 2.45 14.03 -3.61
N VAL A 36 2.62 13.47 -2.41
CA VAL A 36 1.55 13.37 -1.42
C VAL A 36 1.82 14.45 -0.38
N THR A 37 0.87 15.35 -0.19
CA THR A 37 1.03 16.50 0.70
C THR A 37 0.14 16.38 1.92
N ASN A 38 0.59 17.02 3.01
CA ASN A 38 -0.25 17.19 4.20
C ASN A 38 -1.24 18.33 3.90
N PRO A 39 -2.56 18.05 3.90
CA PRO A 39 -3.54 19.08 3.52
C PRO A 39 -3.62 20.26 4.50
N ALA A 40 -3.18 20.07 5.74
CA ALA A 40 -3.20 21.12 6.74
C ALA A 40 -2.05 22.12 6.55
N THR A 41 -0.89 21.67 6.12
CA THR A 41 0.34 22.49 6.03
C THR A 41 0.85 22.69 4.60
N GLY A 42 0.43 21.82 3.66
CA GLY A 42 0.96 21.84 2.30
C GLY A 42 2.33 21.18 2.15
N GLU A 43 2.91 20.66 3.23
CA GLU A 43 4.20 20.00 3.18
C GLU A 43 4.11 18.70 2.38
N VAL A 44 5.17 18.41 1.60
CA VAL A 44 5.29 17.15 0.89
C VAL A 44 5.72 16.07 1.89
N LEU A 45 4.89 15.03 2.03
CA LEU A 45 5.18 13.90 2.91
C LEU A 45 6.07 12.89 2.20
N THR A 46 5.75 12.56 0.95
CA THR A 46 6.47 11.58 0.15
C THR A 46 6.08 11.71 -1.31
N GLN A 47 6.77 10.96 -2.16
CA GLN A 47 6.43 10.79 -3.57
C GLN A 47 5.93 9.37 -3.76
N VAL A 48 4.89 9.19 -4.55
CA VAL A 48 4.37 7.86 -4.87
C VAL A 48 4.35 7.63 -6.36
N ALA A 49 4.39 6.37 -6.78
CA ALA A 49 4.36 6.01 -8.19
C ALA A 49 3.08 6.53 -8.85
N LYS A 50 3.25 7.22 -9.99
CA LYS A 50 2.12 7.69 -10.80
C LYS A 50 1.87 6.68 -11.89
N CYS A 51 1.10 5.65 -11.57
CA CYS A 51 0.74 4.58 -12.49
C CYS A 51 -0.38 5.01 -13.44
N GLY A 52 -0.42 4.37 -14.60
CA GLY A 52 -1.43 4.63 -15.62
C GLY A 52 -2.20 3.38 -16.01
N THR A 53 -2.74 3.41 -17.22
CA THR A 53 -3.60 2.35 -17.75
C THR A 53 -2.88 1.00 -17.84
N ALA A 54 -1.61 0.99 -18.26
CA ALA A 54 -0.85 -0.25 -18.43
C ALA A 54 -0.67 -0.99 -17.12
N GLU A 55 -0.26 -0.28 -16.06
CA GLU A 55 -0.07 -0.87 -14.74
C GLU A 55 -1.40 -1.34 -14.15
N THR A 56 -2.46 -0.54 -14.32
CA THR A 56 -3.80 -0.90 -13.86
C THR A 56 -4.29 -2.17 -14.54
N ARG A 57 -4.03 -2.30 -15.83
CA ARG A 57 -4.41 -3.51 -16.59
C ARG A 57 -3.68 -4.74 -16.07
N ARG A 58 -2.38 -4.64 -15.83
CA ARG A 58 -1.61 -5.76 -15.25
C ARG A 58 -2.12 -6.14 -13.87
N MET A 59 -2.52 -5.15 -13.08
CA MET A 59 -3.09 -5.38 -11.75
C MET A 59 -4.38 -6.18 -11.85
N ILE A 60 -5.27 -5.81 -12.76
CA ILE A 60 -6.55 -6.50 -12.98
C ILE A 60 -6.30 -7.93 -13.46
N GLU A 61 -5.38 -8.12 -14.39
CA GLU A 61 -5.03 -9.45 -14.91
C GLU A 61 -4.45 -10.37 -13.83
N ALA A 62 -3.57 -9.82 -12.98
CA ALA A 62 -3.01 -10.56 -11.85
C ALA A 62 -4.09 -10.94 -10.85
N ALA A 63 -4.99 -10.03 -10.55
CA ALA A 63 -6.11 -10.27 -9.64
C ALA A 63 -7.05 -11.34 -10.19
N GLU A 64 -7.37 -11.29 -11.49
CA GLU A 64 -8.22 -12.29 -12.13
C GLU A 64 -7.61 -13.69 -12.06
N THR A 65 -6.30 -13.80 -12.32
CA THR A 65 -5.59 -15.07 -12.22
C THR A 65 -5.59 -15.59 -10.78
N ALA A 66 -5.28 -14.72 -9.83
CA ALA A 66 -5.23 -15.08 -8.42
C ALA A 66 -6.61 -15.48 -7.86
N GLN A 67 -7.66 -14.85 -8.37
CA GLN A 67 -9.04 -15.11 -7.95
C GLN A 67 -9.44 -16.57 -8.18
N LYS A 68 -8.96 -17.18 -9.23
CA LYS A 68 -9.30 -18.57 -9.56
C LYS A 68 -8.91 -19.54 -8.46
N ALA A 69 -7.70 -19.39 -7.93
CA ALA A 69 -7.22 -20.22 -6.82
C ALA A 69 -7.89 -19.81 -5.50
N TRP A 70 -8.01 -18.51 -5.27
CA TRP A 70 -8.62 -17.98 -4.05
C TRP A 70 -10.07 -18.41 -3.90
N ALA A 71 -10.83 -18.43 -5.00
CA ALA A 71 -12.24 -18.84 -4.99
C ALA A 71 -12.41 -20.30 -4.57
N LYS A 72 -11.38 -21.13 -4.75
CA LYS A 72 -11.40 -22.55 -4.37
C LYS A 72 -11.05 -22.79 -2.91
N THR A 73 -10.60 -21.78 -2.19
CA THR A 73 -10.27 -21.93 -0.78
C THR A 73 -11.56 -22.00 0.05
N THR A 74 -11.47 -22.64 1.22
CA THR A 74 -12.62 -22.73 2.14
C THR A 74 -12.84 -21.40 2.85
N ALA A 75 -14.05 -21.21 3.38
CA ALA A 75 -14.36 -20.06 4.21
C ALA A 75 -13.41 -19.98 5.42
N LYS A 76 -13.06 -21.12 6.00
CA LYS A 76 -12.11 -21.20 7.13
C LYS A 76 -10.72 -20.71 6.75
N GLU A 77 -10.21 -21.12 5.59
CA GLU A 77 -8.91 -20.69 5.09
C GLU A 77 -8.88 -19.19 4.84
N ARG A 78 -9.92 -18.65 4.21
CA ARG A 78 -10.02 -17.21 3.96
C ARG A 78 -10.14 -16.42 5.25
N ALA A 79 -10.92 -16.93 6.20
CA ALA A 79 -11.06 -16.30 7.51
C ALA A 79 -9.73 -16.25 8.27
N ALA A 80 -8.90 -17.29 8.16
CA ALA A 80 -7.59 -17.33 8.80
C ALA A 80 -6.67 -16.24 8.23
N VAL A 81 -6.65 -16.06 6.89
CA VAL A 81 -5.86 -14.99 6.26
C VAL A 81 -6.33 -13.61 6.72
N LEU A 82 -7.64 -13.37 6.73
CA LEU A 82 -8.20 -12.11 7.18
C LEU A 82 -7.95 -11.84 8.66
N ARG A 83 -7.98 -12.88 9.50
CA ARG A 83 -7.68 -12.74 10.92
C ARG A 83 -6.20 -12.37 11.13
N ASN A 84 -5.29 -12.99 10.37
CA ASN A 84 -3.88 -12.65 10.42
C ASN A 84 -3.65 -11.18 10.02
N TRP A 85 -4.33 -10.73 8.98
CA TRP A 85 -4.26 -9.33 8.55
C TRP A 85 -4.78 -8.39 9.65
N PHE A 86 -5.90 -8.73 10.25
CA PHE A 86 -6.45 -7.96 11.38
C PHE A 86 -5.43 -7.84 12.52
N ASN A 87 -4.80 -8.96 12.90
CA ASN A 87 -3.80 -8.96 13.97
C ASN A 87 -2.62 -8.06 13.64
N LEU A 88 -2.14 -8.10 12.40
CA LEU A 88 -1.04 -7.22 11.95
C LEU A 88 -1.45 -5.76 11.99
N MET A 89 -2.66 -5.42 11.60
CA MET A 89 -3.17 -4.06 11.70
C MET A 89 -3.23 -3.59 13.14
N MET A 90 -3.67 -4.44 14.06
CA MET A 90 -3.74 -4.10 15.49
C MET A 90 -2.34 -3.91 16.08
N GLU A 91 -1.36 -4.73 15.71
CA GLU A 91 0.02 -4.58 16.14
C GLU A 91 0.64 -3.26 15.67
N ASN A 92 0.19 -2.74 14.54
CA ASN A 92 0.71 -1.52 13.92
C ASN A 92 -0.31 -0.37 13.97
N GLN A 93 -1.27 -0.46 14.86
CA GLN A 93 -2.41 0.47 14.92
C GLN A 93 -1.97 1.93 15.00
N GLU A 94 -1.02 2.24 15.87
CA GLU A 94 -0.57 3.62 16.07
C GLU A 94 0.08 4.19 14.81
N ASP A 95 0.95 3.40 14.18
CA ASP A 95 1.62 3.81 12.94
C ASP A 95 0.61 4.02 11.81
N LEU A 96 -0.36 3.11 11.67
CA LEU A 96 -1.39 3.22 10.64
C LEU A 96 -2.28 4.44 10.87
N ALA A 97 -2.58 4.74 12.12
CA ALA A 97 -3.35 5.93 12.47
C ALA A 97 -2.58 7.22 12.10
N GLN A 98 -1.27 7.25 12.35
CA GLN A 98 -0.42 8.37 11.98
C GLN A 98 -0.41 8.60 10.46
N LEU A 99 -0.29 7.53 9.69
CA LEU A 99 -0.32 7.60 8.23
C LEU A 99 -1.66 8.13 7.72
N LEU A 100 -2.75 7.66 8.29
CA LEU A 100 -4.09 8.10 7.89
C LEU A 100 -4.32 9.57 8.22
N THR A 101 -3.86 10.02 9.37
CA THR A 101 -4.06 11.40 9.83
C THR A 101 -3.20 12.39 9.04
N ALA A 102 -2.02 11.96 8.66
CA ALA A 102 -1.13 12.82 7.88
C ALA A 102 -1.66 13.09 6.48
#